data_ff9a24d458167fbccc593852aa7befca
#
_entry.id   ff9a24d458167fbccc593852aa7befca
#
_cell.length_a   1.000
_cell.length_b   1.000
_cell.length_c   1.000
_cell.angle_alpha   90.00
_cell.angle_beta   90.00
_cell.angle_gamma   90.00
#
_symmetry.space_group_name_H-M   'P 1'
#
loop_
_entity.id
_entity.type
_entity.pdbx_description
1 polymer ?
#
loop_
_entity_poly.entity_id
_entity_poly.type
_entity_poly.pdbx_seq_one_letter_code
_entity_poly.pdbx_strand_id
1 'polypeptide(L)'
;MLFAARPARIRMDVVSPFGVALATLTSDGRQFALADLRDRTFYEGPASACNIARLTTVPVPGHVLVALLRGEAPVLRHEAVGPTMVWDKHGWWVLTIPSTRQAVEEIHLAPRPQDWQRPWDQQRMRVYDVRVTQQGYVLYHAELSDHAGAPTAGPREDPDNLEPPIPPSGPTCDAEVPRRIHVEVPVPEADVRFLYTQLSWNPPLPEGTFAQPVQPGMRVEHVICEE
;
A
#
# COMPACT_ATOMS: atom_id res chain seq x y z
N MET A 1 6.39 10.19 -6.11
CA MET A 1 4.93 9.98 -6.34
C MET A 1 4.62 8.52 -6.11
N LEU A 2 3.43 8.18 -5.55
CA LEU A 2 3.05 6.81 -5.23
C LEU A 2 1.63 6.54 -5.72
N PHE A 3 1.44 5.43 -6.44
CA PHE A 3 0.13 4.86 -6.77
C PHE A 3 0.03 3.47 -6.16
N ALA A 4 -1.09 3.20 -5.50
CA ALA A 4 -1.39 1.90 -4.91
C ALA A 4 -2.82 1.48 -5.27
N ALA A 5 -2.97 0.34 -5.94
CA ALA A 5 -4.27 -0.19 -6.37
C ALA A 5 -4.38 -1.69 -6.07
N ARG A 6 -5.56 -2.10 -5.58
CA ARG A 6 -5.84 -3.51 -5.30
C ARG A 6 -5.66 -4.41 -6.53
N PRO A 7 -5.29 -5.68 -6.34
CA PRO A 7 -4.93 -6.27 -5.06
C PRO A 7 -3.48 -5.98 -4.64
N ALA A 8 -2.53 -5.79 -5.59
CA ALA A 8 -1.09 -5.71 -5.32
C ALA A 8 -0.36 -4.84 -6.37
N ARG A 9 -1.08 -3.90 -7.00
CA ARG A 9 -0.49 -3.02 -8.01
C ARG A 9 0.09 -1.78 -7.35
N ILE A 10 1.35 -1.49 -7.65
CA ILE A 10 2.06 -0.35 -7.08
C ILE A 10 2.93 0.32 -8.14
N ARG A 11 3.02 1.63 -8.07
CA ARG A 11 4.03 2.43 -8.73
C ARG A 11 4.60 3.43 -7.74
N MET A 12 5.92 3.49 -7.65
CA MET A 12 6.64 4.44 -6.82
C MET A 12 7.72 5.13 -7.65
N ASP A 13 7.58 6.44 -7.83
CA ASP A 13 8.59 7.26 -8.49
C ASP A 13 9.36 8.05 -7.44
N VAL A 14 10.67 7.84 -7.39
CA VAL A 14 11.59 8.59 -6.56
C VAL A 14 12.20 9.72 -7.39
N VAL A 15 12.04 10.93 -6.90
CA VAL A 15 12.56 12.13 -7.56
C VAL A 15 13.50 12.88 -6.62
N SER A 16 14.51 13.51 -7.19
CA SER A 16 15.39 14.42 -6.45
C SER A 16 14.64 15.70 -6.05
N PRO A 17 15.17 16.50 -5.11
CA PRO A 17 14.61 17.81 -4.79
C PRO A 17 14.52 18.78 -5.99
N PHE A 18 15.28 18.50 -7.05
CA PHE A 18 15.29 19.28 -8.29
C PHE A 18 14.34 18.71 -9.36
N GLY A 19 13.50 17.75 -9.02
CA GLY A 19 12.53 17.15 -9.94
C GLY A 19 13.08 16.10 -10.89
N VAL A 20 14.36 15.72 -10.76
CA VAL A 20 14.98 14.67 -11.61
C VAL A 20 14.56 13.30 -11.09
N ALA A 21 14.03 12.44 -11.95
CA ALA A 21 13.72 11.06 -11.61
C ALA A 21 15.00 10.28 -11.29
N LEU A 22 15.01 9.56 -10.18
CA LEU A 22 16.15 8.75 -9.72
C LEU A 22 15.88 7.26 -9.86
N ALA A 23 14.64 6.84 -9.57
CA ALA A 23 14.22 5.46 -9.71
C ALA A 23 12.70 5.39 -9.88
N THR A 24 12.25 4.37 -10.59
CA THR A 24 10.82 4.04 -10.71
C THR A 24 10.62 2.55 -10.48
N LEU A 25 9.79 2.21 -9.50
CA LEU A 25 9.31 0.86 -9.28
C LEU A 25 7.88 0.75 -9.80
N THR A 26 7.61 -0.33 -10.54
CA THR A 26 6.25 -0.71 -10.93
C THR A 26 6.01 -2.18 -10.60
N SER A 27 4.76 -2.51 -10.24
CA SER A 27 4.31 -3.88 -10.13
C SER A 27 2.83 -3.96 -10.49
N ASP A 28 2.48 -4.94 -11.31
CA ASP A 28 1.09 -5.29 -11.63
C ASP A 28 0.48 -6.30 -10.66
N GLY A 29 1.28 -6.75 -9.67
CA GLY A 29 0.94 -7.78 -8.69
C GLY A 29 1.45 -9.18 -9.06
N ARG A 30 2.00 -9.36 -10.27
CA ARG A 30 2.62 -10.60 -10.74
C ARG A 30 4.09 -10.39 -11.08
N GLN A 31 4.36 -9.35 -11.84
CA GLN A 31 5.68 -8.93 -12.24
C GLN A 31 6.06 -7.62 -11.54
N PHE A 32 7.33 -7.47 -11.35
CA PHE A 32 7.98 -6.31 -10.78
C PHE A 32 9.00 -5.79 -11.79
N ALA A 33 9.12 -4.48 -11.87
CA ALA A 33 10.18 -3.80 -12.59
C ALA A 33 10.67 -2.59 -11.77
N LEU A 34 11.99 -2.43 -11.71
CA LEU A 34 12.64 -1.27 -11.09
C LEU A 34 13.67 -0.69 -12.06
N ALA A 35 13.43 0.51 -12.52
CA ALA A 35 14.40 1.30 -13.24
C ALA A 35 15.22 2.14 -12.27
N ASP A 36 16.49 1.82 -12.07
CA ASP A 36 17.47 2.70 -11.38
C ASP A 36 18.17 3.56 -12.43
N LEU A 37 17.78 4.83 -12.48
CA LEU A 37 18.28 5.77 -13.48
C LEU A 37 19.69 6.27 -13.18
N ARG A 38 20.15 6.14 -11.94
CA ARG A 38 21.52 6.53 -11.54
C ARG A 38 22.53 5.52 -12.04
N ASP A 39 22.23 4.23 -11.85
CA ASP A 39 23.11 3.13 -12.20
C ASP A 39 22.80 2.59 -13.63
N ARG A 40 21.77 3.13 -14.30
CA ARG A 40 21.28 2.69 -15.59
C ARG A 40 20.98 1.20 -15.63
N THR A 41 20.40 0.69 -14.55
CA THR A 41 20.07 -0.72 -14.43
C THR A 41 18.54 -0.88 -14.31
N PHE A 42 18.02 -1.83 -15.06
CA PHE A 42 16.62 -2.21 -15.06
C PHE A 42 16.49 -3.61 -14.47
N TYR A 43 15.91 -3.69 -13.29
CA TYR A 43 15.65 -4.96 -12.63
C TYR A 43 14.23 -5.41 -12.97
N GLU A 44 14.06 -6.67 -13.32
CA GLU A 44 12.76 -7.28 -13.56
C GLU A 44 12.68 -8.68 -12.97
N GLY A 45 11.47 -9.12 -12.59
CA GLY A 45 11.26 -10.42 -11.99
C GLY A 45 9.86 -10.57 -11.39
N PRO A 46 9.61 -11.64 -10.61
CA PRO A 46 8.34 -11.81 -9.92
C PRO A 46 8.11 -10.71 -8.88
N ALA A 47 6.84 -10.33 -8.64
CA ALA A 47 6.45 -9.34 -7.63
C ALA A 47 6.52 -9.94 -6.20
N SER A 48 7.66 -10.52 -5.85
CA SER A 48 7.93 -11.04 -4.51
C SER A 48 8.19 -9.92 -3.50
N ALA A 49 8.05 -10.22 -2.21
CA ALA A 49 8.26 -9.26 -1.14
C ALA A 49 9.66 -8.61 -1.22
N CYS A 50 10.70 -9.42 -1.45
CA CYS A 50 12.07 -8.92 -1.51
C CYS A 50 12.33 -8.05 -2.76
N ASN A 51 11.72 -8.34 -3.92
CA ASN A 51 11.85 -7.50 -5.10
C ASN A 51 11.18 -6.14 -4.91
N ILE A 52 9.99 -6.12 -4.30
CA ILE A 52 9.31 -4.87 -3.94
C ILE A 52 10.13 -4.09 -2.91
N ALA A 53 10.75 -4.76 -1.95
CA ALA A 53 11.59 -4.14 -0.93
C ALA A 53 12.85 -3.45 -1.48
N ARG A 54 13.30 -3.75 -2.71
CA ARG A 54 14.48 -3.09 -3.31
C ARG A 54 14.37 -1.56 -3.35
N LEU A 55 13.14 -1.03 -3.46
CA LEU A 55 12.90 0.42 -3.42
C LEU A 55 12.09 0.84 -2.20
N THR A 56 11.09 0.04 -1.81
CA THR A 56 10.23 0.39 -0.66
C THR A 56 10.90 0.16 0.68
N THR A 57 11.95 -0.68 0.72
CA THR A 57 12.64 -1.20 1.91
C THR A 57 11.73 -1.98 2.87
N VAL A 58 10.48 -2.26 2.48
CA VAL A 58 9.49 -3.01 3.28
C VAL A 58 9.33 -4.43 2.70
N PRO A 59 9.90 -5.46 3.33
CA PRO A 59 9.86 -6.83 2.83
C PRO A 59 8.57 -7.56 3.23
N VAL A 60 7.43 -7.01 2.81
CA VAL A 60 6.11 -7.64 2.95
C VAL A 60 5.50 -7.94 1.57
N PRO A 61 4.59 -8.92 1.47
CA PRO A 61 3.91 -9.20 0.21
C PRO A 61 3.23 -7.95 -0.38
N GLY A 62 3.24 -7.80 -1.71
CA GLY A 62 2.72 -6.60 -2.38
C GLY A 62 1.27 -6.27 -2.03
N HIS A 63 0.41 -7.28 -1.81
CA HIS A 63 -0.98 -7.05 -1.41
C HIS A 63 -1.09 -6.50 0.03
N VAL A 64 -0.18 -6.91 0.93
CA VAL A 64 -0.09 -6.36 2.29
C VAL A 64 0.33 -4.90 2.23
N LEU A 65 1.42 -4.60 1.50
CA LEU A 65 1.89 -3.23 1.35
C LEU A 65 0.82 -2.32 0.74
N VAL A 66 0.15 -2.76 -0.33
CA VAL A 66 -0.92 -1.98 -0.97
C VAL A 66 -2.10 -1.74 -0.03
N ALA A 67 -2.51 -2.73 0.77
CA ALA A 67 -3.58 -2.55 1.76
C ALA A 67 -3.18 -1.48 2.79
N LEU A 68 -2.00 -1.60 3.40
CA LEU A 68 -1.50 -0.63 4.39
C LEU A 68 -1.39 0.79 3.80
N LEU A 69 -0.83 0.93 2.58
CA LEU A 69 -0.72 2.23 1.90
C LEU A 69 -2.07 2.88 1.61
N ARG A 70 -3.14 2.11 1.53
CA ARG A 70 -4.52 2.57 1.34
C ARG A 70 -5.27 2.81 2.65
N GLY A 71 -4.64 2.54 3.81
CA GLY A 71 -5.28 2.64 5.11
C GLY A 71 -6.21 1.46 5.44
N GLU A 72 -5.98 0.33 4.81
CA GLU A 72 -6.75 -0.91 4.96
C GLU A 72 -5.91 -1.95 5.71
N ALA A 73 -6.55 -2.83 6.47
CA ALA A 73 -5.87 -4.00 7.01
C ALA A 73 -5.85 -5.12 5.96
N PRO A 74 -4.69 -5.77 5.74
CA PRO A 74 -4.63 -6.99 4.95
C PRO A 74 -5.19 -8.14 5.81
N VAL A 75 -6.34 -8.67 5.42
CA VAL A 75 -6.99 -9.76 6.19
C VAL A 75 -6.36 -11.09 5.84
N LEU A 76 -5.82 -11.79 6.84
CA LEU A 76 -5.25 -13.12 6.68
C LEU A 76 -6.34 -14.14 6.32
N ARG A 77 -5.95 -15.17 5.54
CA ARG A 77 -6.83 -16.30 5.25
C ARG A 77 -7.15 -17.04 6.56
N HIS A 78 -8.42 -17.14 6.89
CA HIS A 78 -8.93 -17.72 8.13
C HIS A 78 -10.16 -18.57 7.90
N GLU A 79 -10.55 -19.38 8.88
CA GLU A 79 -11.83 -20.09 8.91
C GLU A 79 -12.95 -19.12 9.30
N ALA A 80 -14.19 -19.46 8.94
CA ALA A 80 -15.35 -18.64 9.28
C ALA A 80 -15.58 -18.51 10.79
N VAL A 81 -15.18 -19.53 11.54
CA VAL A 81 -15.24 -19.54 13.01
C VAL A 81 -13.82 -19.38 13.54
N GLY A 82 -13.59 -18.34 14.33
CA GLY A 82 -12.26 -18.10 14.91
C GLY A 82 -11.92 -16.64 15.12
N PRO A 83 -12.24 -15.71 14.21
CA PRO A 83 -12.07 -14.29 14.46
C PRO A 83 -12.88 -13.84 15.69
N THR A 84 -12.25 -13.06 16.54
CA THR A 84 -12.88 -12.46 17.72
C THR A 84 -12.71 -10.95 17.70
N MET A 85 -13.69 -10.22 18.22
CA MET A 85 -13.63 -8.78 18.31
C MET A 85 -14.01 -8.35 19.72
N VAL A 86 -13.17 -7.54 20.37
CA VAL A 86 -13.38 -7.02 21.72
C VAL A 86 -13.16 -5.51 21.74
N TRP A 87 -13.87 -4.82 22.61
CA TRP A 87 -13.61 -3.42 22.91
C TRP A 87 -12.56 -3.33 24.01
N ASP A 88 -11.47 -2.63 23.76
CA ASP A 88 -10.42 -2.44 24.73
C ASP A 88 -10.63 -1.15 25.57
N LYS A 89 -9.90 -1.05 26.69
CA LYS A 89 -9.95 0.12 27.58
C LYS A 89 -9.33 1.40 26.99
N HIS A 90 -8.63 1.30 25.86
CA HIS A 90 -8.00 2.42 25.16
C HIS A 90 -8.91 3.04 24.09
N GLY A 91 -10.09 2.47 23.89
CA GLY A 91 -11.07 2.98 22.92
C GLY A 91 -10.94 2.39 21.53
N TRP A 92 -10.43 1.16 21.42
CA TRP A 92 -10.29 0.43 20.18
C TRP A 92 -11.22 -0.78 20.12
N TRP A 93 -11.72 -1.05 18.95
CA TRP A 93 -12.15 -2.40 18.59
C TRP A 93 -10.91 -3.18 18.18
N VAL A 94 -10.60 -4.23 18.91
CA VAL A 94 -9.48 -5.14 18.62
C VAL A 94 -10.06 -6.38 17.98
N LEU A 95 -9.77 -6.55 16.70
CA LEU A 95 -10.13 -7.71 15.89
C LEU A 95 -8.93 -8.65 15.84
N THR A 96 -9.10 -9.86 16.37
CA THR A 96 -8.07 -10.90 16.34
C THR A 96 -8.47 -12.00 15.36
N ILE A 97 -7.64 -12.29 14.37
CA ILE A 97 -7.88 -13.25 13.29
C ILE A 97 -6.83 -14.34 13.34
N PRO A 98 -7.16 -15.55 13.85
CA PRO A 98 -6.28 -16.71 13.72
C PRO A 98 -6.29 -17.20 12.27
N SER A 99 -5.12 -17.28 11.65
CA SER A 99 -5.00 -17.74 10.27
C SER A 99 -4.94 -19.26 10.16
N THR A 100 -5.24 -19.77 8.98
CA THR A 100 -5.09 -21.19 8.63
C THR A 100 -3.63 -21.66 8.57
N ARG A 101 -2.66 -20.74 8.73
CA ARG A 101 -1.20 -20.99 8.68
C ARG A 101 -0.49 -20.70 9.98
N GLN A 102 -1.17 -20.84 11.13
CA GLN A 102 -0.61 -20.64 12.46
C GLN A 102 -0.08 -19.20 12.71
N ALA A 103 -0.53 -18.25 11.93
CA ALA A 103 -0.32 -16.83 12.20
C ALA A 103 -1.56 -16.25 12.88
N VAL A 104 -1.38 -15.16 13.60
CA VAL A 104 -2.45 -14.38 14.22
C VAL A 104 -2.29 -12.94 13.76
N GLU A 105 -3.36 -12.37 13.23
CA GLU A 105 -3.46 -10.96 12.91
C GLU A 105 -4.30 -10.25 13.96
N GLU A 106 -3.78 -9.15 14.46
CA GLU A 106 -4.47 -8.24 15.37
C GLU A 106 -4.62 -6.89 14.68
N ILE A 107 -5.86 -6.38 14.62
CA ILE A 107 -6.21 -5.13 13.96
C ILE A 107 -6.93 -4.24 14.96
N HIS A 108 -6.40 -3.04 15.19
CA HIS A 108 -7.05 -2.03 16.02
C HIS A 108 -7.84 -1.07 15.15
N LEU A 109 -9.12 -0.95 15.45
CA LEU A 109 -10.09 -0.17 14.69
C LEU A 109 -10.80 0.83 15.61
N ALA A 110 -11.13 1.99 15.07
CA ALA A 110 -12.10 2.89 15.72
C ALA A 110 -13.00 3.56 14.68
N PRO A 111 -14.24 3.93 15.04
CA PRO A 111 -15.09 4.74 14.19
C PRO A 111 -14.42 6.07 13.81
N ARG A 112 -14.74 6.59 12.65
CA ARG A 112 -14.40 7.99 12.33
C ARG A 112 -15.02 8.92 13.37
N PRO A 113 -14.36 10.02 13.77
CA PRO A 113 -14.87 10.94 14.77
C PRO A 113 -16.31 11.41 14.52
N GLN A 114 -16.67 11.67 13.26
CA GLN A 114 -18.01 12.09 12.86
C GLN A 114 -19.04 10.96 12.84
N ASP A 115 -18.64 9.72 12.94
CA ASP A 115 -19.52 8.56 12.91
C ASP A 115 -19.79 7.97 14.31
N TRP A 116 -19.15 8.47 15.39
CA TRP A 116 -19.28 7.94 16.76
C TRP A 116 -20.73 7.86 17.28
N GLN A 117 -21.56 8.81 16.87
CA GLN A 117 -22.97 8.85 17.29
C GLN A 117 -23.92 8.11 16.36
N ARG A 118 -23.41 7.54 15.24
CA ARG A 118 -24.21 6.77 14.31
C ARG A 118 -24.47 5.37 14.84
N PRO A 119 -25.56 4.71 14.38
CA PRO A 119 -25.72 3.27 14.57
C PRO A 119 -24.47 2.51 14.11
N TRP A 120 -24.13 1.43 14.80
CA TRP A 120 -22.89 0.68 14.57
C TRP A 120 -22.73 0.18 13.12
N ASP A 121 -23.82 -0.18 12.46
CA ASP A 121 -23.88 -0.63 11.06
C ASP A 121 -23.66 0.50 10.03
N GLN A 122 -23.67 1.75 10.48
CA GLN A 122 -23.44 2.95 9.67
C GLN A 122 -22.09 3.62 9.99
N GLN A 123 -21.37 3.11 10.98
CA GLN A 123 -20.06 3.64 11.35
C GLN A 123 -19.00 3.16 10.35
N ARG A 124 -18.24 4.11 9.83
CA ARG A 124 -17.07 3.83 9.01
C ARG A 124 -15.85 3.75 9.93
N MET A 125 -15.14 2.65 9.84
CA MET A 125 -13.99 2.37 10.69
C MET A 125 -12.70 2.86 10.06
N ARG A 126 -11.76 3.31 10.89
CA ARG A 126 -10.37 3.55 10.56
C ARG A 126 -9.52 2.44 11.15
N VAL A 127 -8.53 1.99 10.39
CA VAL A 127 -7.47 1.11 10.89
C VAL A 127 -6.39 1.99 11.51
N TYR A 128 -5.95 1.66 12.70
CA TYR A 128 -4.90 2.37 13.42
C TYR A 128 -3.66 1.53 13.66
N ASP A 129 -3.84 0.23 13.84
CA ASP A 129 -2.74 -0.70 14.10
C ASP A 129 -3.04 -2.05 13.43
N VAL A 130 -2.01 -2.66 12.86
CA VAL A 130 -2.05 -4.01 12.31
C VAL A 130 -0.80 -4.73 12.73
N ARG A 131 -0.94 -5.82 13.45
CA ARG A 131 0.18 -6.67 13.86
C ARG A 131 -0.06 -8.10 13.43
N VAL A 132 0.93 -8.69 12.78
CA VAL A 132 0.89 -10.11 12.43
C VAL A 132 2.02 -10.84 13.13
N THR A 133 1.63 -11.90 13.84
CA THR A 133 2.57 -12.78 14.52
C THR A 133 2.43 -14.21 14.00
N GLN A 134 3.50 -14.96 13.95
CA GLN A 134 3.50 -16.38 13.62
C GLN A 134 4.44 -17.12 14.57
N GLN A 135 3.92 -18.16 15.23
CA GLN A 135 4.69 -18.94 16.21
C GLN A 135 5.38 -18.08 17.30
N GLY A 136 4.73 -16.98 17.70
CA GLY A 136 5.28 -16.05 18.71
C GLY A 136 6.24 -14.97 18.17
N TYR A 137 6.61 -15.02 16.90
CA TYR A 137 7.46 -13.99 16.27
C TYR A 137 6.59 -12.97 15.52
N VAL A 138 6.91 -11.69 15.66
CA VAL A 138 6.28 -10.63 14.88
C VAL A 138 6.81 -10.71 13.44
N LEU A 139 5.90 -10.88 12.48
CA LEU A 139 6.24 -10.82 11.05
C LEU A 139 6.32 -9.37 10.58
N TYR A 140 5.33 -8.57 10.94
CA TYR A 140 5.35 -7.13 10.77
C TYR A 140 4.37 -6.46 11.74
N HIS A 141 4.60 -5.18 11.97
CA HIS A 141 3.73 -4.28 12.70
C HIS A 141 3.56 -2.99 11.89
N ALA A 142 2.34 -2.49 11.76
CA ALA A 142 2.05 -1.25 11.05
C ALA A 142 1.14 -0.34 11.87
N GLU A 143 1.57 0.90 12.07
CA GLU A 143 0.79 1.97 12.70
C GLU A 143 0.30 2.95 11.63
N LEU A 144 -0.99 3.27 11.65
CA LEU A 144 -1.65 4.15 10.70
C LEU A 144 -2.24 5.34 11.44
N SER A 145 -1.81 6.54 11.11
CA SER A 145 -2.22 7.74 11.84
C SER A 145 -2.43 8.95 10.93
N ASP A 146 -2.92 10.05 11.51
CA ASP A 146 -3.17 11.31 10.81
C ASP A 146 -4.11 11.12 9.60
N HIS A 147 -5.26 10.44 9.82
CA HIS A 147 -6.23 10.17 8.77
C HIS A 147 -6.85 11.47 8.23
N ALA A 148 -6.85 11.62 6.92
CA ALA A 148 -7.38 12.78 6.23
C ALA A 148 -8.22 12.37 5.01
N GLY A 149 -9.16 13.23 4.64
CA GLY A 149 -9.94 13.06 3.42
C GLY A 149 -9.05 12.99 2.18
N ALA A 150 -9.33 12.03 1.31
CA ALA A 150 -8.69 11.88 0.02
C ALA A 150 -9.73 12.15 -1.08
N PRO A 151 -9.78 13.36 -1.64
CA PRO A 151 -10.77 13.70 -2.66
C PRO A 151 -10.55 12.85 -3.91
N THR A 152 -11.64 12.48 -4.57
CA THR A 152 -11.57 11.86 -5.89
C THR A 152 -11.06 12.90 -6.88
N ALA A 153 -10.02 12.56 -7.63
CA ALA A 153 -9.51 13.44 -8.68
C ALA A 153 -10.52 13.57 -9.83
N GLY A 154 -10.54 14.73 -10.45
CA GLY A 154 -11.25 14.94 -11.73
C GLY A 154 -10.58 14.16 -12.87
N PRO A 155 -11.18 14.17 -14.08
CA PRO A 155 -10.52 13.62 -15.25
C PRO A 155 -9.19 14.34 -15.52
N ARG A 156 -8.24 13.61 -16.07
CA ARG A 156 -6.99 14.20 -16.53
C ARG A 156 -7.18 14.63 -17.98
N GLU A 157 -7.14 15.92 -18.20
CA GLU A 157 -7.18 16.49 -19.55
C GLU A 157 -5.77 16.51 -20.17
N ASP A 158 -5.71 16.28 -21.47
CA ASP A 158 -4.49 16.51 -22.24
C ASP A 158 -4.34 18.02 -22.49
N PRO A 159 -3.22 18.65 -22.10
CA PRO A 159 -3.01 20.09 -22.28
C PRO A 159 -3.11 20.55 -23.74
N ASP A 160 -2.74 19.69 -24.68
CA ASP A 160 -2.75 19.98 -26.10
C ASP A 160 -4.08 19.58 -26.76
N ASN A 161 -4.99 18.96 -26.02
CA ASN A 161 -6.32 18.52 -26.47
C ASN A 161 -6.27 17.56 -27.68
N LEU A 162 -5.21 16.78 -27.78
CA LEU A 162 -5.00 15.79 -28.85
C LEU A 162 -5.53 14.41 -28.49
N GLU A 163 -5.57 14.10 -27.19
CA GLU A 163 -6.07 12.84 -26.67
C GLU A 163 -7.36 13.04 -25.87
N PRO A 164 -8.25 12.04 -25.85
CA PRO A 164 -9.45 12.12 -25.01
C PRO A 164 -9.08 12.15 -23.52
N PRO A 165 -9.85 12.84 -22.66
CA PRO A 165 -9.57 12.92 -21.24
C PRO A 165 -9.61 11.53 -20.58
N ILE A 166 -8.66 11.27 -19.69
CA ILE A 166 -8.60 10.02 -18.92
C ILE A 166 -9.53 10.18 -17.71
N PRO A 167 -10.62 9.37 -17.61
CA PRO A 167 -11.53 9.47 -16.48
C PRO A 167 -10.89 8.99 -15.19
N PRO A 168 -11.46 9.35 -14.01
CA PRO A 168 -11.08 8.76 -12.74
C PRO A 168 -11.17 7.23 -12.78
N SER A 169 -10.27 6.56 -12.06
CA SER A 169 -10.18 5.08 -12.03
C SER A 169 -11.28 4.39 -11.22
N GLY A 170 -12.22 5.14 -10.67
CA GLY A 170 -13.35 4.64 -9.91
C GLY A 170 -14.34 5.74 -9.52
N PRO A 171 -15.41 5.38 -8.83
CA PRO A 171 -16.46 6.33 -8.46
C PRO A 171 -15.97 7.37 -7.46
N THR A 172 -16.66 8.51 -7.44
CA THR A 172 -16.51 9.51 -6.37
C THR A 172 -16.90 8.88 -5.03
N CYS A 173 -16.09 9.07 -4.02
CA CYS A 173 -16.35 8.58 -2.67
C CYS A 173 -15.73 9.50 -1.61
N ASP A 174 -16.24 9.40 -0.39
CA ASP A 174 -15.70 10.05 0.80
C ASP A 174 -14.68 9.12 1.46
N ALA A 175 -13.51 9.00 0.83
CA ALA A 175 -12.42 8.18 1.34
C ALA A 175 -11.58 8.96 2.36
N GLU A 176 -11.11 8.27 3.38
CA GLU A 176 -10.08 8.76 4.29
C GLU A 176 -8.89 7.81 4.25
N VAL A 177 -7.70 8.38 4.23
CA VAL A 177 -6.43 7.64 4.15
C VAL A 177 -5.50 8.15 5.24
N PRO A 178 -4.73 7.30 5.92
CA PRO A 178 -3.70 7.75 6.86
C PRO A 178 -2.62 8.53 6.10
N ARG A 179 -2.24 9.68 6.61
CA ARG A 179 -1.10 10.44 6.09
C ARG A 179 0.23 9.92 6.58
N ARG A 180 0.21 9.18 7.67
CA ARG A 180 1.40 8.57 8.27
C ARG A 180 1.18 7.08 8.42
N ILE A 181 2.07 6.32 7.83
CA ILE A 181 2.10 4.86 7.94
C ILE A 181 3.51 4.49 8.36
N HIS A 182 3.63 3.85 9.51
CA HIS A 182 4.88 3.35 10.03
C HIS A 182 4.85 1.82 9.97
N VAL A 183 5.81 1.21 9.32
CA VAL A 183 5.88 -0.24 9.14
C VAL A 183 7.21 -0.74 9.68
N GLU A 184 7.12 -1.64 10.65
CA GLU A 184 8.26 -2.33 11.25
C GLU A 184 8.23 -3.81 10.85
N VAL A 185 9.35 -4.32 10.36
CA VAL A 185 9.56 -5.74 10.06
C VAL A 185 10.83 -6.18 10.79
N PRO A 186 10.72 -7.00 11.85
CA PRO A 186 11.87 -7.36 12.66
C PRO A 186 12.92 -8.20 11.93
N VAL A 187 12.49 -8.99 10.92
CA VAL A 187 13.40 -9.87 10.16
C VAL A 187 13.03 -9.85 8.67
N PRO A 188 13.91 -9.33 7.78
CA PRO A 188 15.10 -8.53 8.07
C PRO A 188 14.72 -7.21 8.73
N GLU A 189 15.58 -6.65 9.56
CA GLU A 189 15.29 -5.40 10.27
C GLU A 189 14.97 -4.27 9.31
N ALA A 190 13.70 -3.82 9.32
CA ALA A 190 13.22 -2.70 8.52
C ALA A 190 12.27 -1.83 9.35
N ASP A 191 12.50 -0.53 9.34
CA ASP A 191 11.69 0.52 9.96
C ASP A 191 11.43 1.59 8.91
N VAL A 192 10.21 1.68 8.38
CA VAL A 192 9.89 2.55 7.26
C VAL A 192 8.67 3.39 7.55
N ARG A 193 8.75 4.68 7.21
CA ARG A 193 7.67 5.63 7.37
C ARG A 193 7.28 6.24 6.04
N PHE A 194 6.01 6.06 5.68
CA PHE A 194 5.39 6.75 4.55
C PHE A 194 4.67 8.00 5.08
N LEU A 195 4.99 9.14 4.50
CA LEU A 195 4.38 10.43 4.83
C LEU A 195 3.76 11.03 3.58
N TYR A 196 2.44 11.23 3.59
CA TYR A 196 1.71 11.80 2.45
C TYR A 196 1.45 13.30 2.66
N THR A 197 1.95 14.10 1.74
CA THR A 197 1.68 15.54 1.70
C THR A 197 0.42 15.85 0.92
N GLN A 198 0.13 15.06 -0.11
CA GLN A 198 -1.06 15.17 -0.95
C GLN A 198 -1.66 13.80 -1.15
N LEU A 199 -2.99 13.74 -1.13
CA LEU A 199 -3.78 12.51 -1.31
C LEU A 199 -4.82 12.72 -2.39
N SER A 200 -5.00 11.69 -3.21
CA SER A 200 -6.10 11.61 -4.18
C SER A 200 -6.62 10.19 -4.24
N TRP A 201 -7.93 10.04 -4.21
CA TRP A 201 -8.60 8.75 -4.34
C TRP A 201 -9.09 8.55 -5.76
N ASN A 202 -8.96 7.33 -6.28
CA ASN A 202 -9.34 7.00 -7.65
C ASN A 202 -8.80 7.99 -8.71
N PRO A 203 -7.48 8.32 -8.70
CA PRO A 203 -6.94 9.23 -9.70
C PRO A 203 -7.08 8.63 -11.11
N PRO A 204 -7.08 9.44 -12.16
CA PRO A 204 -6.94 8.96 -13.53
C PRO A 204 -5.66 8.15 -13.68
N LEU A 205 -5.78 6.94 -14.21
CA LEU A 205 -4.67 6.02 -14.40
C LEU A 205 -4.45 5.81 -15.91
N PRO A 206 -3.42 6.43 -16.50
CA PRO A 206 -3.00 6.12 -17.87
C PRO A 206 -2.71 4.62 -18.05
N GLU A 207 -2.88 4.14 -19.28
CA GLU A 207 -2.47 2.78 -19.62
C GLU A 207 -0.98 2.59 -19.27
N GLY A 208 -0.62 1.40 -18.80
CA GLY A 208 0.76 1.12 -18.39
C GLY A 208 1.20 1.76 -17.07
N THR A 209 0.31 2.39 -16.27
CA THR A 209 0.70 3.00 -14.99
C THR A 209 1.48 2.03 -14.09
N PHE A 210 1.12 0.75 -14.07
CA PHE A 210 1.73 -0.27 -13.21
C PHE A 210 2.72 -1.18 -13.93
N ALA A 211 3.12 -0.80 -15.12
CA ALA A 211 4.15 -1.46 -15.92
C ALA A 211 5.05 -0.41 -16.56
N GLN A 212 6.29 -0.76 -16.82
CA GLN A 212 7.22 0.14 -17.52
C GLN A 212 8.08 -0.66 -18.50
N PRO A 213 8.33 -0.13 -19.71
CA PRO A 213 9.26 -0.75 -20.63
C PRO A 213 10.70 -0.48 -20.19
N VAL A 214 11.60 -1.35 -20.63
CA VAL A 214 13.05 -1.11 -20.53
C VAL A 214 13.41 0.14 -21.32
N GLN A 215 14.05 1.10 -20.67
CA GLN A 215 14.49 2.31 -21.34
C GLN A 215 15.77 2.05 -22.17
N PRO A 216 15.95 2.73 -23.31
CA PRO A 216 17.15 2.57 -24.11
C PRO A 216 18.44 2.84 -23.31
N GLY A 217 19.43 1.95 -23.45
CA GLY A 217 20.73 2.11 -22.80
C GLY A 217 20.79 1.65 -21.34
N MET A 218 19.74 1.02 -20.83
CA MET A 218 19.77 0.36 -19.52
C MET A 218 20.28 -1.08 -19.62
N ARG A 219 21.04 -1.52 -18.63
CA ARG A 219 21.40 -2.91 -18.42
C ARG A 219 20.22 -3.63 -17.76
N VAL A 220 19.77 -4.74 -18.32
CA VAL A 220 18.68 -5.53 -17.78
C VAL A 220 19.23 -6.62 -16.85
N GLU A 221 18.67 -6.72 -15.66
CA GLU A 221 18.96 -7.76 -14.67
C GLU A 221 17.66 -8.48 -14.27
N HIS A 222 17.63 -9.79 -14.52
CA HIS A 222 16.55 -10.63 -14.04
C HIS A 222 16.83 -11.03 -12.59
N VAL A 223 15.92 -10.68 -11.67
CA VAL A 223 16.09 -10.89 -10.23
C VAL A 223 15.05 -11.88 -9.72
N ILE A 224 15.55 -12.96 -9.15
CA ILE A 224 14.79 -13.96 -8.43
C ILE A 224 15.28 -13.92 -7.01
N CYS A 225 14.35 -13.72 -6.05
CA CYS A 225 14.70 -13.84 -4.65
C CYS A 225 14.63 -15.32 -4.27
N GLU A 226 15.68 -15.82 -3.68
CA GLU A 226 15.63 -17.09 -2.96
C GLU A 226 14.86 -16.86 -1.66
N GLU A 227 13.75 -17.59 -1.47
CA GLU A 227 12.93 -17.58 -0.25
C GLU A 227 13.55 -18.46 0.84
#